data_57400c5b15d8d5029c5529fa42d9bc03
#
_entry.id   57400c5b15d8d5029c5529fa42d9bc03
#
_cell.length_a   1.000
_cell.length_b   1.000
_cell.length_c   1.000
_cell.angle_alpha   90.00
_cell.angle_beta   90.00
_cell.angle_gamma   90.00
#
_symmetry.space_group_name_H-M   'P 1'
#
loop_
_entity.id
_entity.type
_entity.pdbx_description
1 polymer ?
#
loop_
_entity_poly.entity_id
_entity_poly.type
_entity_poly.pdbx_seq_one_letter_code
_entity_poly.pdbx_strand_id
1 'polypeptide(L)'
;YLENNATSYQALTPQTAYVMNRLLKNVLYSNVGTARGNYPNSSGMESFGKTGTASDERDLWFVGGTPYYVTAVWWGYDAPYDMTNTLSKDQAKTKTCVKAWKAYMEQVQADLPYKAFPTSDGVVERAYCTQSGLLAGANCPSRATGYYRADDLPDTCNYSHSSGAASAADTQATQIPDPAATGVETD
;
A
#
# COMPACT_ATOMS: atom_id res chain seq x y z
N TYR A 1 -13.92 16.57 -31.23
CA TYR A 1 -12.92 15.75 -30.57
C TYR A 1 -11.85 16.70 -30.03
N LEU A 2 -11.58 16.65 -28.71
CA LEU A 2 -10.46 17.36 -28.11
C LEU A 2 -9.25 16.40 -28.18
N GLU A 3 -8.26 16.75 -29.00
CA GLU A 3 -6.96 16.08 -28.94
C GLU A 3 -6.18 16.62 -27.74
N ASN A 4 -5.95 15.77 -26.76
CA ASN A 4 -5.11 16.11 -25.63
C ASN A 4 -3.68 15.63 -25.89
N ASN A 5 -2.81 16.55 -26.26
CA ASN A 5 -1.36 16.30 -26.34
C ASN A 5 -0.78 16.30 -24.91
N ALA A 6 -0.80 15.12 -24.25
CA ALA A 6 -0.26 14.98 -22.91
C ALA A 6 1.25 15.27 -22.91
N THR A 7 1.66 16.25 -22.12
CA THR A 7 3.08 16.44 -21.78
C THR A 7 3.38 15.69 -20.50
N SER A 8 4.48 14.93 -20.46
CA SER A 8 4.92 14.21 -19.26
C SER A 8 6.28 14.70 -18.80
N TYR A 9 6.48 14.74 -17.50
CA TYR A 9 7.78 14.98 -16.87
C TYR A 9 7.99 13.98 -15.73
N GLN A 10 9.25 13.66 -15.47
CA GLN A 10 9.60 12.75 -14.40
C GLN A 10 9.57 13.49 -13.05
N ALA A 11 8.56 13.23 -12.22
CA ALA A 11 8.39 13.85 -10.90
C ALA A 11 9.20 13.14 -9.79
N LEU A 12 9.37 11.83 -9.89
CA LEU A 12 10.08 10.99 -8.91
C LEU A 12 11.09 10.10 -9.61
N THR A 13 12.18 9.75 -8.93
CA THR A 13 13.09 8.71 -9.44
C THR A 13 12.38 7.35 -9.47
N PRO A 14 12.77 6.41 -10.35
CA PRO A 14 12.20 5.06 -10.38
C PRO A 14 12.30 4.33 -9.03
N GLN A 15 13.39 4.52 -8.31
CA GLN A 15 13.62 3.95 -6.98
C GLN A 15 12.60 4.47 -5.96
N THR A 16 12.40 5.78 -5.91
CA THR A 16 11.42 6.41 -5.01
C THR A 16 9.99 5.95 -5.33
N ALA A 17 9.63 5.92 -6.61
CA ALA A 17 8.31 5.45 -7.04
C ALA A 17 8.07 3.99 -6.67
N TYR A 18 9.08 3.12 -6.88
CA TYR A 18 8.99 1.71 -6.51
C TYR A 18 8.81 1.51 -5.00
N VAL A 19 9.63 2.15 -4.17
CA VAL A 19 9.51 2.06 -2.70
C VAL A 19 8.16 2.60 -2.23
N MET A 20 7.70 3.72 -2.78
CA MET A 20 6.39 4.29 -2.44
C MET A 20 5.24 3.32 -2.79
N ASN A 21 5.27 2.70 -3.96
CA ASN A 21 4.27 1.69 -4.33
C ASN A 21 4.27 0.50 -3.35
N ARG A 22 5.46 0.03 -2.91
CA ARG A 22 5.57 -1.03 -1.90
C ARG A 22 4.94 -0.62 -0.57
N LEU A 23 5.17 0.60 -0.10
CA LEU A 23 4.56 1.13 1.13
C LEU A 23 3.03 1.24 1.00
N LEU A 24 2.54 1.77 -0.10
CA LEU A 24 1.11 1.95 -0.34
C LEU A 24 0.37 0.63 -0.58
N LYS A 25 1.02 -0.42 -1.09
CA LYS A 25 0.46 -1.77 -1.18
C LYS A 25 0.07 -2.31 0.21
N ASN A 26 0.81 -1.99 1.27
CA ASN A 26 0.52 -2.43 2.63
C ASN A 26 -0.87 -2.00 3.11
N VAL A 27 -1.42 -0.90 2.61
CA VAL A 27 -2.77 -0.42 2.96
C VAL A 27 -3.83 -1.44 2.57
N LEU A 28 -3.63 -2.16 1.47
CA LEU A 28 -4.58 -3.15 0.92
C LEU A 28 -4.24 -4.60 1.32
N TYR A 29 -2.96 -4.94 1.44
CA TYR A 29 -2.51 -6.33 1.57
C TYR A 29 -2.02 -6.69 2.98
N SER A 30 -1.54 -5.73 3.78
CA SER A 30 -1.07 -5.99 5.15
C SER A 30 -2.22 -6.31 6.10
N ASN A 31 -1.94 -7.15 7.10
CA ASN A 31 -2.89 -7.49 8.16
C ASN A 31 -3.34 -6.29 9.00
N VAL A 32 -2.52 -5.24 9.05
CA VAL A 32 -2.81 -3.98 9.75
C VAL A 32 -3.24 -2.85 8.80
N GLY A 33 -3.39 -3.16 7.50
CA GLY A 33 -3.78 -2.19 6.48
C GLY A 33 -5.19 -1.65 6.67
N THR A 34 -5.35 -0.34 6.56
CA THR A 34 -6.65 0.35 6.79
C THR A 34 -7.72 -0.01 5.76
N ALA A 35 -7.33 -0.54 4.60
CA ALA A 35 -8.22 -1.02 3.53
C ALA A 35 -7.99 -2.49 3.18
N ARG A 36 -7.52 -3.29 4.14
CA ARG A 36 -7.18 -4.70 3.95
C ARG A 36 -8.26 -5.47 3.19
N GLY A 37 -7.83 -6.26 2.19
CA GLY A 37 -8.69 -7.16 1.42
C GLY A 37 -9.58 -6.47 0.39
N ASN A 38 -9.48 -5.14 0.22
CA ASN A 38 -10.28 -4.38 -0.74
C ASN A 38 -9.48 -4.06 -2.02
N TYR A 39 -8.77 -5.01 -2.57
CA TYR A 39 -8.15 -4.91 -3.89
C TYR A 39 -9.04 -5.55 -4.97
N PRO A 40 -8.93 -5.11 -6.23
CA PRO A 40 -9.65 -5.73 -7.34
C PRO A 40 -9.19 -7.18 -7.56
N ASN A 41 -10.13 -8.12 -7.57
CA ASN A 41 -9.82 -9.54 -7.67
C ASN A 41 -9.89 -10.07 -9.11
N SER A 42 -10.66 -9.41 -9.99
CA SER A 42 -11.03 -9.92 -11.30
C SER A 42 -9.85 -10.17 -12.25
N SER A 43 -8.78 -9.40 -12.08
CA SER A 43 -7.58 -9.50 -12.94
C SER A 43 -6.31 -9.94 -12.19
N GLY A 44 -6.38 -10.20 -10.87
CA GLY A 44 -5.19 -10.39 -10.04
C GLY A 44 -4.23 -9.19 -10.04
N MET A 45 -4.68 -8.05 -10.54
CA MET A 45 -3.87 -6.87 -10.78
C MET A 45 -3.26 -6.32 -9.49
N GLU A 46 -1.96 -6.03 -9.50
CA GLU A 46 -1.35 -5.31 -8.39
C GLU A 46 -2.03 -3.98 -8.17
N SER A 47 -2.22 -3.61 -6.90
CA SER A 47 -2.85 -2.35 -6.54
C SER A 47 -2.23 -1.74 -5.29
N PHE A 48 -2.35 -0.43 -5.17
CA PHE A 48 -1.95 0.35 -4.02
C PHE A 48 -3.08 1.31 -3.63
N GLY A 49 -3.01 1.86 -2.43
CA GLY A 49 -3.98 2.88 -2.03
C GLY A 49 -3.65 3.55 -0.72
N LYS A 50 -4.41 4.60 -0.44
CA LYS A 50 -4.34 5.35 0.82
C LYS A 50 -5.72 5.86 1.20
N THR A 51 -6.09 5.65 2.44
CA THR A 51 -7.29 6.21 3.06
C THR A 51 -7.05 7.65 3.50
N GLY A 52 -8.06 8.49 3.41
CA GLY A 52 -8.08 9.83 3.98
C GLY A 52 -9.34 10.03 4.84
N THR A 53 -9.17 10.57 6.03
CA THR A 53 -10.27 10.86 6.95
C THR A 53 -9.99 12.22 7.59
N ALA A 54 -10.84 13.20 7.32
CA ALA A 54 -10.78 14.48 8.00
C ALA A 54 -11.31 14.38 9.44
N SER A 55 -11.07 15.41 10.24
CA SER A 55 -11.64 15.53 11.59
C SER A 55 -13.18 15.46 11.51
N ASP A 56 -13.80 14.83 12.51
CA ASP A 56 -15.26 14.62 12.59
C ASP A 56 -15.83 13.87 11.38
N GLU A 57 -14.99 13.11 10.67
CA GLU A 57 -15.34 12.34 9.47
C GLU A 57 -16.06 13.19 8.38
N ARG A 58 -15.78 14.49 8.31
CA ARG A 58 -16.43 15.42 7.38
C ARG A 58 -16.13 15.12 5.92
N ASP A 59 -14.90 14.62 5.67
CA ASP A 59 -14.43 14.21 4.35
C ASP A 59 -13.78 12.84 4.45
N LEU A 60 -14.31 11.90 3.70
CA LEU A 60 -13.77 10.56 3.59
C LEU A 60 -13.22 10.34 2.19
N TRP A 61 -11.99 9.90 2.10
CA TRP A 61 -11.28 9.67 0.85
C TRP A 61 -10.69 8.28 0.75
N PHE A 62 -10.64 7.78 -0.44
CA PHE A 62 -9.72 6.73 -0.82
C PHE A 62 -9.11 7.06 -2.18
N VAL A 63 -7.80 7.06 -2.25
CA VAL A 63 -7.05 7.16 -3.51
C VAL A 63 -6.32 5.84 -3.69
N GLY A 64 -6.54 5.20 -4.81
CA GLY A 64 -5.89 3.93 -5.13
C GLY A 64 -5.62 3.78 -6.62
N GLY A 65 -4.73 2.90 -6.95
CA GLY A 65 -4.34 2.68 -8.34
C GLY A 65 -3.83 1.27 -8.62
N THR A 66 -3.76 1.00 -9.89
CA THR A 66 -3.14 -0.18 -10.51
C THR A 66 -2.12 0.31 -11.53
N PRO A 67 -1.37 -0.57 -12.20
CA PRO A 67 -0.47 -0.15 -13.29
C PRO A 67 -1.16 0.52 -14.50
N TYR A 68 -2.49 0.55 -14.54
CA TYR A 68 -3.27 1.18 -15.60
C TYR A 68 -3.90 2.49 -15.20
N TYR A 69 -4.53 2.54 -14.02
CA TYR A 69 -5.37 3.66 -13.61
C TYR A 69 -5.12 4.04 -12.16
N VAL A 70 -5.26 5.33 -11.88
CA VAL A 70 -5.34 5.89 -10.53
C VAL A 70 -6.69 6.57 -10.40
N THR A 71 -7.42 6.26 -9.33
CA THR A 71 -8.76 6.78 -9.08
C THR A 71 -8.87 7.27 -7.64
N ALA A 72 -9.53 8.41 -7.46
CA ALA A 72 -9.89 8.96 -6.16
C ALA A 72 -11.40 8.86 -5.96
N VAL A 73 -11.81 8.44 -4.78
CA VAL A 73 -13.21 8.43 -4.35
C VAL A 73 -13.34 9.30 -3.12
N TRP A 74 -14.27 10.23 -3.17
CA TRP A 74 -14.66 11.10 -2.07
C TRP A 74 -16.08 10.81 -1.61
N TRP A 75 -16.30 10.91 -0.32
CA TRP A 75 -17.60 10.83 0.31
C TRP A 75 -17.70 11.94 1.35
N GLY A 76 -18.70 12.80 1.21
CA GLY A 76 -18.89 13.95 2.08
C GLY A 76 -20.09 14.80 1.63
N TYR A 77 -20.24 15.96 2.25
CA TYR A 77 -21.22 16.97 1.91
C TYR A 77 -20.52 18.23 1.40
N ASP A 78 -21.15 18.96 0.49
CA ASP A 78 -20.63 20.22 -0.07
C ASP A 78 -20.37 21.26 1.04
N ALA A 79 -21.25 21.33 2.04
CA ALA A 79 -20.98 22.05 3.28
C ALA A 79 -20.44 21.07 4.32
N PRO A 80 -19.32 21.38 5.00
CA PRO A 80 -18.71 20.48 5.99
C PRO A 80 -19.73 20.08 7.07
N TYR A 81 -19.99 18.79 7.18
CA TYR A 81 -20.94 18.20 8.12
C TYR A 81 -20.27 17.08 8.92
N ASP A 82 -20.47 17.09 10.24
CA ASP A 82 -19.95 16.03 11.11
C ASP A 82 -20.71 14.72 10.87
N MET A 83 -20.04 13.73 10.28
CA MET A 83 -20.64 12.44 9.94
C MET A 83 -20.37 11.35 10.99
N THR A 84 -19.66 11.66 12.06
CA THR A 84 -19.23 10.67 13.08
C THR A 84 -20.39 9.83 13.62
N ASN A 85 -21.56 10.46 13.83
CA ASN A 85 -22.76 9.82 14.39
C ASN A 85 -23.82 9.48 13.34
N THR A 86 -23.62 9.84 12.07
CA THR A 86 -24.62 9.61 11.01
C THR A 86 -24.32 8.37 10.19
N LEU A 87 -23.08 7.91 10.22
CA LEU A 87 -22.63 6.74 9.48
C LEU A 87 -22.91 5.44 10.26
N SER A 88 -23.48 4.46 9.59
CA SER A 88 -23.56 3.09 10.14
C SER A 88 -22.16 2.52 10.33
N LYS A 89 -22.01 1.47 11.17
CA LYS A 89 -20.72 0.77 11.36
C LYS A 89 -20.10 0.28 10.06
N ASP A 90 -20.93 -0.03 9.06
CA ASP A 90 -20.45 -0.50 7.74
C ASP A 90 -20.06 0.64 6.80
N GLN A 91 -20.56 1.84 7.06
CA GLN A 91 -20.23 3.08 6.33
C GLN A 91 -19.17 3.90 7.06
N ALA A 92 -18.88 3.55 8.33
CA ALA A 92 -17.95 4.29 9.17
C ALA A 92 -16.57 4.45 8.51
N LYS A 93 -16.01 5.62 8.67
CA LYS A 93 -14.71 6.00 8.16
C LYS A 93 -14.65 5.84 6.63
N THR A 94 -13.53 5.42 6.14
CA THR A 94 -13.26 5.30 4.70
C THR A 94 -13.80 4.02 4.04
N LYS A 95 -14.53 3.17 4.74
CA LYS A 95 -15.02 1.88 4.20
C LYS A 95 -15.86 2.06 2.94
N THR A 96 -16.75 3.07 2.89
CA THR A 96 -17.57 3.36 1.71
C THR A 96 -16.72 3.72 0.50
N CYS A 97 -15.75 4.64 0.67
CA CYS A 97 -14.84 5.03 -0.41
C CYS A 97 -14.01 3.86 -0.93
N VAL A 98 -13.50 3.01 -0.03
CA VAL A 98 -12.72 1.83 -0.38
C VAL A 98 -13.55 0.82 -1.18
N LYS A 99 -14.78 0.52 -0.74
CA LYS A 99 -15.69 -0.40 -1.43
C LYS A 99 -16.10 0.14 -2.82
N ALA A 100 -16.42 1.42 -2.91
CA ALA A 100 -16.75 2.07 -4.17
C ALA A 100 -15.57 2.05 -5.15
N TRP A 101 -14.37 2.37 -4.66
CA TRP A 101 -13.14 2.29 -5.45
C TRP A 101 -12.92 0.88 -5.98
N LYS A 102 -13.02 -0.15 -5.12
CA LYS A 102 -12.85 -1.54 -5.51
C LYS A 102 -13.85 -1.92 -6.62
N ALA A 103 -15.14 -1.66 -6.41
CA ALA A 103 -16.18 -2.01 -7.37
C ALA A 103 -15.98 -1.32 -8.72
N TYR A 104 -15.59 -0.05 -8.72
CA TYR A 104 -15.26 0.69 -9.93
C TYR A 104 -14.05 0.10 -10.66
N MET A 105 -12.95 -0.15 -9.93
CA MET A 105 -11.73 -0.67 -10.53
C MET A 105 -11.90 -2.10 -11.05
N GLU A 106 -12.73 -2.92 -10.43
CA GLU A 106 -13.06 -4.27 -10.94
C GLU A 106 -13.73 -4.22 -12.31
N GLN A 107 -14.58 -3.21 -12.55
CA GLN A 107 -15.28 -3.05 -13.83
C GLN A 107 -14.38 -2.47 -14.93
N VAL A 108 -13.66 -1.37 -14.64
CA VAL A 108 -12.88 -0.67 -15.67
C VAL A 108 -11.66 -1.45 -16.14
N GLN A 109 -11.23 -2.46 -15.42
CA GLN A 109 -10.05 -3.26 -15.79
C GLN A 109 -10.36 -4.75 -15.99
N ALA A 110 -11.65 -5.13 -16.08
CA ALA A 110 -12.07 -6.52 -16.22
C ALA A 110 -11.45 -7.22 -17.43
N ASP A 111 -11.33 -6.49 -18.54
CA ASP A 111 -10.80 -7.01 -19.82
C ASP A 111 -9.31 -6.65 -20.05
N LEU A 112 -8.64 -6.04 -19.07
CA LEU A 112 -7.24 -5.68 -19.23
C LEU A 112 -6.32 -6.84 -18.85
N PRO A 113 -5.25 -7.06 -19.62
CA PRO A 113 -4.28 -8.09 -19.29
C PRO A 113 -3.56 -7.76 -17.98
N TYR A 114 -3.10 -8.80 -17.27
CA TYR A 114 -2.30 -8.61 -16.06
C TYR A 114 -1.08 -7.73 -16.31
N LYS A 115 -0.84 -6.80 -15.39
CA LYS A 115 0.34 -5.94 -15.40
C LYS A 115 0.82 -5.72 -13.97
N ALA A 116 2.12 -5.90 -13.74
CA ALA A 116 2.76 -5.57 -12.47
C ALA A 116 3.28 -4.12 -12.48
N PHE A 117 3.48 -3.54 -11.31
CA PHE A 117 4.21 -2.27 -11.21
C PHE A 117 5.67 -2.48 -11.61
N PRO A 118 6.29 -1.48 -12.29
CA PRO A 118 7.70 -1.56 -12.63
C PRO A 118 8.57 -1.79 -11.39
N THR A 119 9.54 -2.67 -11.51
CA THR A 119 10.61 -2.85 -10.51
C THR A 119 11.73 -1.82 -10.73
N SER A 120 12.65 -1.72 -9.78
CA SER A 120 13.82 -0.86 -9.91
C SER A 120 15.06 -1.59 -9.42
N ASP A 121 16.04 -1.75 -10.29
CA ASP A 121 17.32 -2.39 -9.99
C ASP A 121 18.14 -1.62 -8.93
N GLY A 122 17.85 -0.33 -8.76
CA GLY A 122 18.45 0.51 -7.72
C GLY A 122 17.83 0.38 -6.34
N VAL A 123 16.90 -0.58 -6.13
CA VAL A 123 16.30 -0.87 -4.82
C VAL A 123 16.64 -2.29 -4.40
N VAL A 124 17.08 -2.44 -3.16
CA VAL A 124 17.43 -3.72 -2.55
C VAL A 124 16.54 -4.01 -1.35
N GLU A 125 16.25 -5.29 -1.17
CA GLU A 125 15.55 -5.80 0.00
C GLU A 125 16.55 -6.16 1.08
N ARG A 126 16.34 -5.65 2.30
CA ARG A 126 17.22 -5.91 3.45
C ARG A 126 16.38 -6.09 4.72
N ALA A 127 16.87 -6.95 5.62
CA ALA A 127 16.30 -7.07 6.95
C ALA A 127 16.66 -5.84 7.79
N TYR A 128 15.70 -5.29 8.52
CA TYR A 128 15.92 -4.23 9.50
C TYR A 128 15.52 -4.68 10.91
N CYS A 129 16.13 -4.06 11.91
CA CYS A 129 15.77 -4.25 13.31
C CYS A 129 14.50 -3.45 13.64
N THR A 130 13.43 -4.12 14.07
CA THR A 130 12.15 -3.46 14.37
C THR A 130 12.21 -2.52 15.57
N GLN A 131 13.23 -2.67 16.43
CA GLN A 131 13.42 -1.81 17.61
C GLN A 131 14.19 -0.52 17.29
N SER A 132 15.20 -0.58 16.41
CA SER A 132 16.02 0.58 16.08
C SER A 132 15.70 1.21 14.73
N GLY A 133 15.05 0.50 13.83
CA GLY A 133 14.84 0.92 12.43
C GLY A 133 16.07 0.79 11.53
N LEU A 134 17.26 0.46 12.06
CA LEU A 134 18.49 0.27 11.32
C LEU A 134 18.56 -1.12 10.67
N LEU A 135 19.50 -1.36 9.74
CA LEU A 135 19.68 -2.70 9.20
C LEU A 135 19.94 -3.71 10.32
N ALA A 136 19.38 -4.90 10.22
CA ALA A 136 19.45 -5.89 11.29
C ALA A 136 20.88 -6.41 11.47
N GLY A 137 21.43 -6.18 12.64
CA GLY A 137 22.68 -6.79 13.09
C GLY A 137 22.51 -8.23 13.61
N ALA A 138 23.61 -8.91 13.91
CA ALA A 138 23.60 -10.31 14.37
C ALA A 138 22.72 -10.52 15.63
N ASN A 139 22.73 -9.56 16.54
CA ASN A 139 22.09 -9.64 17.85
C ASN A 139 20.64 -9.06 17.88
N CYS A 140 20.08 -8.69 16.73
CA CYS A 140 18.70 -8.18 16.69
C CYS A 140 17.69 -9.32 16.88
N PRO A 141 16.90 -9.31 17.96
CA PRO A 141 15.96 -10.38 18.28
C PRO A 141 14.69 -10.37 17.40
N SER A 142 14.32 -9.19 16.87
CA SER A 142 13.16 -9.00 16.01
C SER A 142 13.56 -8.26 14.75
N ARG A 143 13.18 -8.81 13.60
CA ARG A 143 13.56 -8.33 12.27
C ARG A 143 12.36 -8.32 11.35
N ALA A 144 12.37 -7.37 10.43
CA ALA A 144 11.41 -7.30 9.35
C ALA A 144 12.13 -6.92 8.04
N THR A 145 11.44 -7.09 6.93
CA THR A 145 11.98 -6.76 5.61
C THR A 145 11.67 -5.32 5.24
N GLY A 146 12.68 -4.58 4.79
CA GLY A 146 12.58 -3.23 4.25
C GLY A 146 13.13 -3.12 2.84
N TYR A 147 12.73 -2.08 2.13
CA TYR A 147 13.17 -1.74 0.77
C TYR A 147 13.96 -0.45 0.82
N TYR A 148 15.19 -0.48 0.31
CA TYR A 148 16.15 0.61 0.42
C TYR A 148 16.76 0.91 -0.94
N ARG A 149 17.18 2.14 -1.14
CA ARG A 149 18.08 2.46 -2.25
C ARG A 149 19.40 1.73 -2.04
N ALA A 150 19.91 1.12 -3.09
CA ALA A 150 21.16 0.33 -3.01
C ALA A 150 22.39 1.20 -2.69
N ASP A 151 22.33 2.49 -3.06
CA ASP A 151 23.38 3.49 -2.87
C ASP A 151 23.20 4.33 -1.59
N ASP A 152 22.17 4.05 -0.78
CA ASP A 152 21.86 4.81 0.44
C ASP A 152 21.23 3.87 1.48
N LEU A 153 22.03 2.99 2.03
CA LEU A 153 21.61 2.04 3.05
C LEU A 153 21.80 2.63 4.45
N PRO A 154 20.84 2.41 5.37
CA PRO A 154 21.02 2.74 6.78
C PRO A 154 22.20 1.98 7.39
N ASP A 155 22.73 2.51 8.49
CA ASP A 155 23.73 1.80 9.29
C ASP A 155 23.21 0.47 9.85
N THR A 156 24.12 -0.46 10.14
CA THR A 156 23.76 -1.71 10.80
C THR A 156 23.53 -1.48 12.30
N CYS A 157 22.47 -2.05 12.83
CA CYS A 157 22.14 -2.00 14.24
C CYS A 157 23.21 -2.67 15.09
N ASN A 158 23.81 -1.91 15.98
CA ASN A 158 24.81 -2.35 16.96
C ASN A 158 24.32 -2.21 18.42
N TYR A 159 23.02 -1.91 18.62
CA TYR A 159 22.45 -1.76 19.96
C TYR A 159 22.39 -3.10 20.70
N SER A 160 22.60 -3.04 22.02
CA SER A 160 22.25 -4.13 22.92
C SER A 160 20.75 -4.14 23.14
N HIS A 161 20.07 -5.13 22.59
CA HIS A 161 18.64 -5.31 22.80
C HIS A 161 18.40 -6.06 24.10
N SER A 162 17.65 -5.49 25.04
CA SER A 162 17.12 -6.24 26.16
C SER A 162 16.18 -7.32 25.60
N SER A 163 16.28 -8.55 26.10
CA SER A 163 15.45 -9.69 25.74
C SER A 163 14.03 -9.55 26.32
N GLY A 164 13.33 -8.45 25.98
CA GLY A 164 11.90 -8.32 26.18
C GLY A 164 11.20 -9.10 25.08
N ALA A 165 10.27 -9.98 25.47
CA ALA A 165 9.47 -10.75 24.55
C ALA A 165 8.85 -9.85 23.48
N ALA A 166 9.17 -10.12 22.20
CA ALA A 166 8.54 -9.45 21.07
C ALA A 166 7.03 -9.66 21.20
N SER A 167 6.28 -8.57 21.24
CA SER A 167 4.83 -8.63 21.15
C SER A 167 4.45 -9.30 19.82
N ALA A 168 3.60 -10.32 19.87
CA ALA A 168 3.14 -11.08 18.71
C ALA A 168 2.46 -10.21 17.62
N ALA A 169 2.23 -8.92 17.89
CA ALA A 169 1.68 -7.96 16.95
C ALA A 169 2.71 -7.49 15.90
N ASP A 170 4.02 -7.51 16.21
CA ASP A 170 5.05 -6.98 15.30
C ASP A 170 5.51 -7.97 14.22
N THR A 171 5.22 -9.26 14.38
CA THR A 171 5.74 -10.30 13.47
C THR A 171 4.87 -10.47 12.20
N GLN A 172 3.70 -9.85 12.12
CA GLN A 172 2.76 -10.05 11.01
C GLN A 172 2.76 -8.95 9.93
N ALA A 173 3.58 -7.91 10.08
CA ALA A 173 3.54 -6.76 9.17
C ALA A 173 4.29 -6.96 7.83
N THR A 174 4.94 -8.10 7.57
CA THR A 174 6.03 -8.13 6.62
C THR A 174 5.99 -9.17 5.49
N GLN A 175 4.94 -9.91 5.34
CA GLN A 175 4.83 -10.76 4.14
C GLN A 175 3.71 -10.26 3.24
N ILE A 176 4.08 -9.43 2.25
CA ILE A 176 3.26 -9.25 1.06
C ILE A 176 3.45 -10.54 0.26
N PRO A 177 2.42 -11.36 0.04
CA PRO A 177 2.55 -12.50 -0.85
C PRO A 177 2.99 -11.99 -2.21
N ASP A 178 4.03 -12.59 -2.77
CA ASP A 178 4.40 -12.35 -4.17
C ASP A 178 3.33 -13.06 -5.03
N PRO A 179 2.48 -12.33 -5.77
CA PRO A 179 1.47 -12.96 -6.61
C PRO A 179 2.08 -13.82 -7.75
N ALA A 180 3.37 -13.65 -8.03
CA ALA A 180 4.08 -14.48 -9.00
C ALA A 180 4.44 -15.89 -8.45
N ALA A 181 4.30 -16.14 -7.14
CA ALA A 181 4.63 -17.44 -6.55
C ALA A 181 3.48 -18.47 -6.61
N THR A 182 2.29 -18.08 -7.02
CA THR A 182 1.20 -19.03 -7.29
C THR A 182 1.24 -19.42 -8.77
N GLY A 183 2.10 -20.40 -9.09
CA GLY A 183 2.07 -21.07 -10.38
C GLY A 183 0.68 -21.68 -10.60
N VAL A 184 -0.08 -21.10 -11.50
CA VAL A 184 -1.21 -21.76 -12.11
C VAL A 184 -0.62 -22.74 -13.13
N GLU A 185 -0.53 -24.00 -12.75
CA GLU A 185 -0.36 -25.08 -13.72
C GLU A 185 -1.62 -25.10 -14.58
N THR A 186 -1.46 -24.81 -15.86
CA THR A 186 -2.51 -25.01 -16.88
C THR A 186 -2.44 -26.43 -17.32
N ASP A 187 -3.47 -27.22 -16.98
CA ASP A 187 -3.89 -28.39 -17.72
C ASP A 187 -4.74 -27.99 -18.95
#